data_b77e06c3c9b113e1be7c0184afd6cc3a
#
_entry.id   b77e06c3c9b113e1be7c0184afd6cc3a
#
_cell.length_a   1.000
_cell.length_b   1.000
_cell.length_c   1.000
_cell.angle_alpha   90.00
_cell.angle_beta   90.00
_cell.angle_gamma   90.00
#
_symmetry.space_group_name_H-M   'P 1'
#
loop_
_entity.id
_entity.type
_entity.pdbx_description
1 polymer ?
#
loop_
_entity_poly.entity_id
_entity_poly.type
_entity_poly.pdbx_seq_one_letter_code
_entity_poly.pdbx_strand_id
1 'polypeptide(L)'
;RFKGQFGVQWSPISNRRRILTIGATYDIGGDLNPNVTTKVQTGDIFNTVGMDMGNRLGLKLPQQVAVGIYYNTPKIAVGADYVYQDWRSGNSRLVEKSAAGFDVAYRNTNTVKLGVEYTPNKADVRSALKRWSYRAGVRYGTYNQTFGGVDVNEYAVTLGVGIPLTVLGGILGASSVDLGVEVGGRGSFKAINEQVSLVKQTYCKFSLGVTLFGDYWFVRPKYD
;
A
#
# COMPACT_ATOMS: atom_id res chain seq x y z
N ARG A 1 10.55 -5.28 19.81
CA ARG A 1 11.57 -4.90 18.81
C ARG A 1 11.17 -3.59 18.17
N PHE A 2 12.13 -2.75 17.83
CA PHE A 2 11.88 -1.42 17.29
C PHE A 2 12.06 -1.45 15.75
N LYS A 3 11.17 -0.78 15.05
CA LYS A 3 11.31 -0.46 13.63
C LYS A 3 11.47 1.06 13.54
N GLY A 4 12.53 1.52 12.90
CA GLY A 4 12.77 2.94 12.68
C GLY A 4 12.35 3.35 11.27
N GLN A 5 11.72 4.52 11.14
CA GLN A 5 11.40 5.15 9.88
C GLN A 5 11.88 6.61 9.92
N PHE A 6 12.58 7.02 8.88
CA PHE A 6 13.02 8.39 8.65
C PHE A 6 12.35 8.94 7.40
N GLY A 7 11.94 10.19 7.46
CA GLY A 7 11.31 10.84 6.31
C GLY A 7 11.78 12.29 6.17
N VAL A 8 11.93 12.71 4.94
CA VAL A 8 12.24 14.10 4.55
C VAL A 8 11.21 14.54 3.52
N GLN A 9 10.70 15.73 3.71
CA GLN A 9 9.77 16.37 2.79
C GLN A 9 10.26 17.77 2.47
N TRP A 10 10.25 18.11 1.19
CA TRP A 10 10.63 19.41 0.69
C TRP A 10 9.60 19.94 -0.29
N SER A 11 9.18 21.19 -0.13
CA SER A 11 8.18 21.84 -0.97
C SER A 11 8.80 23.04 -1.71
N PRO A 12 9.48 22.81 -2.86
CA PRO A 12 10.16 23.88 -3.62
C PRO A 12 9.20 24.93 -4.17
N ILE A 13 7.95 24.55 -4.43
CA ILE A 13 6.91 25.46 -4.88
C ILE A 13 5.76 25.38 -3.85
N SER A 14 5.55 26.47 -3.14
CA SER A 14 4.46 26.58 -2.15
C SER A 14 3.78 27.95 -2.30
N ASN A 15 2.86 28.02 -3.25
CA ASN A 15 2.06 29.22 -3.52
C ASN A 15 0.57 28.92 -3.27
N ARG A 16 -0.27 29.96 -3.09
CA ARG A 16 -1.72 29.81 -2.91
C ARG A 16 -2.42 28.98 -4.01
N ARG A 17 -1.81 28.87 -5.21
CA ARG A 17 -2.41 28.18 -6.36
C ARG A 17 -1.68 26.90 -6.77
N ARG A 18 -0.42 26.70 -6.34
CA ARG A 18 0.40 25.57 -6.78
C ARG A 18 1.30 25.14 -5.64
N ILE A 19 1.30 23.86 -5.36
CA ILE A 19 2.18 23.24 -4.38
C ILE A 19 2.87 22.09 -5.08
N LEU A 20 4.19 22.07 -5.05
CA LEU A 20 5.00 20.93 -5.45
C LEU A 20 5.70 20.41 -4.21
N THR A 21 5.51 19.15 -3.90
CA THR A 21 6.13 18.49 -2.76
C THR A 21 6.89 17.28 -3.23
N ILE A 22 8.12 17.13 -2.77
CA ILE A 22 8.98 15.98 -3.01
C ILE A 22 9.26 15.36 -1.64
N GLY A 23 9.05 14.06 -1.51
CA GLY A 23 9.25 13.33 -0.28
C GLY A 23 10.15 12.11 -0.49
N ALA A 24 10.92 11.77 0.53
CA ALA A 24 11.67 10.53 0.59
C ALA A 24 11.54 9.93 1.98
N THR A 25 11.37 8.61 2.06
CA THR A 25 11.35 7.88 3.32
C THR A 25 12.30 6.69 3.26
N TYR A 26 12.91 6.41 4.41
CA TYR A 26 13.74 5.24 4.62
C TYR A 26 13.27 4.48 5.84
N ASP A 27 12.92 3.22 5.66
CA ASP A 27 12.53 2.31 6.73
C ASP A 27 13.68 1.34 7.01
N ILE A 28 14.11 1.29 8.26
CA ILE A 28 15.06 0.28 8.72
C ILE A 28 14.30 -1.02 8.86
N GLY A 29 14.81 -2.08 8.23
CA GLY A 29 14.28 -3.42 8.39
C GLY A 29 14.32 -3.90 9.85
N GLY A 30 13.71 -5.03 10.11
CA GLY A 30 13.68 -5.63 11.45
C GLY A 30 13.68 -7.14 11.38
N ASP A 31 14.08 -7.79 12.48
CA ASP A 31 14.06 -9.23 12.58
C ASP A 31 12.76 -9.72 13.23
N LEU A 32 12.06 -10.63 12.59
CA LEU A 32 10.94 -11.38 13.15
C LEU A 32 11.44 -12.78 13.49
N ASN A 33 11.63 -13.06 14.78
CA ASN A 33 11.93 -14.41 15.25
C ASN A 33 10.68 -14.95 15.93
N PRO A 34 9.84 -15.71 15.23
CA PRO A 34 8.69 -16.35 15.84
C PRO A 34 9.14 -17.51 16.74
N ASN A 35 8.55 -17.60 17.93
CA ASN A 35 8.64 -18.82 18.73
C ASN A 35 7.61 -19.80 18.19
N VAL A 36 8.04 -20.88 17.57
CA VAL A 36 7.14 -21.91 17.05
C VAL A 36 7.11 -23.07 18.07
N THR A 37 5.94 -23.33 18.61
CA THR A 37 5.69 -24.50 19.45
C THR A 37 4.82 -25.48 18.67
N THR A 38 5.40 -26.63 18.32
CA THR A 38 4.65 -27.70 17.66
C THR A 38 4.07 -28.61 18.75
N LYS A 39 2.75 -28.76 18.75
CA LYS A 39 2.04 -29.74 19.59
C LYS A 39 1.61 -30.89 18.70
N VAL A 40 2.07 -32.09 19.02
CA VAL A 40 1.64 -33.33 18.35
C VAL A 40 0.63 -34.02 19.25
N GLN A 41 -0.57 -34.24 18.75
CA GLN A 41 -1.61 -35.02 19.43
C GLN A 41 -1.50 -36.47 19.00
N THR A 42 -1.28 -37.35 19.98
CA THR A 42 -1.31 -38.79 19.80
C THR A 42 -2.38 -39.36 20.74
N GLY A 43 -3.56 -39.67 20.22
CA GLY A 43 -4.73 -39.99 21.03
C GLY A 43 -5.18 -38.78 21.87
N ASP A 44 -5.37 -38.98 23.17
CA ASP A 44 -5.76 -37.92 24.11
C ASP A 44 -4.57 -37.17 24.74
N ILE A 45 -3.36 -37.48 24.33
CA ILE A 45 -2.13 -36.90 24.89
C ILE A 45 -1.55 -35.87 23.94
N PHE A 46 -1.37 -34.63 24.44
CA PHE A 46 -0.67 -33.57 23.74
C PHE A 46 0.79 -33.55 24.16
N ASN A 47 1.68 -33.99 23.30
CA ASN A 47 3.11 -33.85 23.48
C ASN A 47 3.60 -32.56 22.81
N THR A 48 4.22 -31.68 23.60
CA THR A 48 4.91 -30.52 23.07
C THR A 48 6.27 -30.95 22.56
N VAL A 49 6.41 -31.01 21.25
CA VAL A 49 7.74 -31.21 20.63
C VAL A 49 8.36 -29.84 20.48
N GLY A 50 9.23 -29.47 21.41
CA GLY A 50 10.05 -28.28 21.33
C GLY A 50 11.08 -28.45 20.22
N MET A 51 10.75 -28.07 18.99
CA MET A 51 11.78 -27.81 18.00
C MET A 51 12.30 -26.41 18.23
N ASP A 52 13.55 -26.30 18.66
CA ASP A 52 14.27 -25.02 18.66
C ASP A 52 14.55 -24.63 17.19
N MET A 53 13.53 -24.11 16.53
CA MET A 53 13.63 -23.56 15.18
C MET A 53 14.08 -22.09 15.20
N GLY A 54 14.52 -21.59 16.36
CA GLY A 54 14.78 -20.17 16.61
C GLY A 54 15.70 -19.46 15.63
N ASN A 55 16.54 -20.18 14.92
CA ASN A 55 17.42 -19.60 13.90
C ASN A 55 17.06 -19.95 12.44
N ARG A 56 16.12 -20.87 12.22
CA ARG A 56 15.78 -21.32 10.86
C ARG A 56 14.55 -20.65 10.26
N LEU A 57 13.67 -20.08 11.09
CA LEU A 57 12.45 -19.39 10.67
C LEU A 57 12.50 -17.87 10.87
N GLY A 58 13.65 -17.30 11.17
CA GLY A 58 13.80 -15.86 11.32
C GLY A 58 13.52 -15.13 10.01
N LEU A 59 12.31 -14.61 9.85
CA LEU A 59 11.98 -13.72 8.75
C LEU A 59 12.50 -12.32 9.05
N LYS A 60 13.27 -11.74 8.14
CA LYS A 60 13.68 -10.35 8.23
C LYS A 60 12.69 -9.46 7.46
N LEU A 61 12.19 -8.43 8.12
CA LEU A 61 11.46 -7.38 7.45
C LEU A 61 12.44 -6.59 6.56
N PRO A 62 12.05 -6.25 5.34
CA PRO A 62 12.94 -5.57 4.40
C PRO A 62 13.24 -4.15 4.84
N GLN A 63 14.41 -3.68 4.48
CA GLN A 63 14.65 -2.25 4.38
C GLN A 63 13.85 -1.70 3.20
N GLN A 64 13.29 -0.50 3.37
CA GLN A 64 12.47 0.12 2.35
C GLN A 64 12.96 1.54 2.09
N VAL A 65 13.05 1.89 0.83
CA VAL A 65 13.24 3.26 0.36
C VAL A 65 12.01 3.63 -0.46
N ALA A 66 11.39 4.76 -0.15
CA ALA A 66 10.32 5.30 -0.97
C ALA A 66 10.62 6.75 -1.33
N VAL A 67 10.34 7.11 -2.57
CA VAL A 67 10.46 8.49 -3.09
C VAL A 67 9.16 8.84 -3.78
N GLY A 68 8.65 10.04 -3.50
CA GLY A 68 7.40 10.52 -4.08
C GLY A 68 7.47 11.97 -4.50
N ILE A 69 6.69 12.30 -5.51
CA ILE A 69 6.45 13.66 -5.97
C ILE A 69 4.93 13.91 -6.02
N TYR A 70 4.52 15.05 -5.51
CA TYR A 70 3.13 15.45 -5.47
C TYR A 70 2.98 16.89 -5.94
N TYR A 71 2.19 17.09 -6.98
CA TYR A 71 1.87 18.41 -7.52
C TYR A 71 0.37 18.68 -7.36
N ASN A 72 0.05 19.76 -6.73
CA ASN A 72 -1.33 20.15 -6.40
C ASN A 72 -1.65 21.57 -6.92
N THR A 73 -2.80 21.67 -7.53
CA THR A 73 -3.46 22.93 -7.94
C THR A 73 -4.89 22.94 -7.41
N PRO A 74 -5.64 24.07 -7.47
CA PRO A 74 -7.02 24.11 -7.02
C PRO A 74 -7.97 23.11 -7.71
N LYS A 75 -7.63 22.65 -8.92
CA LYS A 75 -8.46 21.74 -9.72
C LYS A 75 -7.87 20.36 -9.90
N ILE A 76 -6.54 20.25 -9.96
CA ILE A 76 -5.86 19.00 -10.31
C ILE A 76 -4.78 18.75 -9.29
N ALA A 77 -4.75 17.52 -8.78
CA ALA A 77 -3.61 17.00 -8.04
C ALA A 77 -3.06 15.75 -8.74
N VAL A 78 -1.74 15.65 -8.85
CA VAL A 78 -1.04 14.51 -9.46
C VAL A 78 0.05 14.04 -8.52
N GLY A 79 0.13 12.73 -8.32
CA GLY A 79 1.15 12.12 -7.48
C GLY A 79 1.81 10.95 -8.20
N ALA A 80 3.10 10.77 -7.94
CA ALA A 80 3.87 9.63 -8.38
C ALA A 80 4.77 9.15 -7.24
N ASP A 81 4.74 7.85 -6.93
CA ASP A 81 5.55 7.24 -5.90
C ASP A 81 6.31 6.05 -6.46
N TYR A 82 7.55 5.90 -6.02
CA TYR A 82 8.37 4.73 -6.24
C TYR A 82 8.80 4.15 -4.90
N VAL A 83 8.58 2.84 -4.72
CA VAL A 83 8.92 2.12 -3.50
C VAL A 83 9.81 0.94 -3.85
N TYR A 84 10.97 0.86 -3.21
CA TYR A 84 11.90 -0.26 -3.27
C TYR A 84 11.98 -0.94 -1.92
N GLN A 85 11.92 -2.28 -1.90
CA GLN A 85 12.09 -3.09 -0.68
C GLN A 85 13.13 -4.18 -0.92
N ASP A 86 14.10 -4.27 -0.02
CA ASP A 86 15.15 -5.28 -0.06
C ASP A 86 14.78 -6.51 0.78
N TRP A 87 13.99 -7.40 0.19
CA TRP A 87 13.59 -8.65 0.80
C TRP A 87 14.68 -9.71 0.75
N ARG A 88 15.54 -9.66 -0.26
CA ARG A 88 16.55 -10.69 -0.52
C ARG A 88 17.69 -10.65 0.49
N SER A 89 18.19 -9.50 0.85
CA SER A 89 19.38 -9.32 1.70
C SER A 89 19.23 -10.00 3.06
N GLY A 90 18.04 -9.95 3.65
CA GLY A 90 17.76 -10.58 4.95
C GLY A 90 17.28 -12.02 4.89
N ASN A 91 16.70 -12.46 3.77
CA ASN A 91 15.95 -13.70 3.65
C ASN A 91 16.50 -14.66 2.59
N SER A 92 17.71 -14.42 2.09
CA SER A 92 18.35 -15.27 1.04
C SER A 92 18.52 -16.73 1.43
N ARG A 93 18.54 -17.03 2.74
CA ARG A 93 18.66 -18.40 3.28
C ARG A 93 17.31 -19.10 3.42
N LEU A 94 16.21 -18.37 3.30
CA LEU A 94 14.85 -18.91 3.39
C LEU A 94 14.39 -19.34 1.99
N VAL A 95 14.99 -20.39 1.47
CA VAL A 95 14.54 -21.05 0.26
C VAL A 95 13.74 -22.26 0.68
N GLU A 96 12.45 -22.26 0.39
CA GLU A 96 11.54 -23.37 0.68
C GLU A 96 11.26 -24.14 -0.60
N LYS A 97 11.25 -25.47 -0.51
CA LYS A 97 10.74 -26.30 -1.59
C LYS A 97 9.24 -26.42 -1.47
N SER A 98 8.54 -26.06 -2.52
CA SER A 98 7.10 -26.31 -2.62
C SER A 98 6.82 -27.81 -2.62
N ALA A 99 5.61 -28.20 -2.20
CA ALA A 99 5.13 -29.58 -2.34
C ALA A 99 5.16 -30.08 -3.81
N ALA A 100 5.13 -29.18 -4.79
CA ALA A 100 5.27 -29.46 -6.21
C ALA A 100 6.74 -29.54 -6.69
N GLY A 101 7.73 -29.46 -5.79
CA GLY A 101 9.16 -29.70 -6.09
C GLY A 101 9.92 -28.51 -6.66
N PHE A 102 9.34 -27.30 -6.73
CA PHE A 102 10.05 -26.10 -7.15
C PHE A 102 10.47 -25.22 -5.98
N ASP A 103 11.53 -24.44 -6.18
CA ASP A 103 12.06 -23.54 -5.15
C ASP A 103 11.25 -22.26 -5.05
N VAL A 104 10.98 -21.83 -3.81
CA VAL A 104 10.39 -20.54 -3.47
C VAL A 104 11.47 -19.69 -2.81
N ALA A 105 11.81 -18.55 -3.41
CA ALA A 105 12.86 -17.67 -2.91
C ALA A 105 12.39 -16.23 -2.79
N TYR A 106 12.97 -15.48 -1.85
CA TYR A 106 12.68 -14.04 -1.70
C TYR A 106 13.39 -13.19 -2.75
N ARG A 107 12.69 -12.17 -3.21
CA ARG A 107 13.15 -11.21 -4.21
C ARG A 107 12.88 -9.78 -3.76
N ASN A 108 13.75 -8.86 -4.18
CA ASN A 108 13.53 -7.43 -3.99
C ASN A 108 12.34 -6.94 -4.80
N THR A 109 11.55 -6.05 -4.22
CA THR A 109 10.35 -5.53 -4.87
C THR A 109 10.53 -4.08 -5.29
N ASN A 110 9.97 -3.77 -6.45
CA ASN A 110 9.87 -2.44 -7.00
C ASN A 110 8.39 -2.15 -7.25
N THR A 111 7.89 -1.05 -6.75
CA THR A 111 6.50 -0.65 -6.95
C THR A 111 6.43 0.80 -7.38
N VAL A 112 5.77 1.03 -8.51
CA VAL A 112 5.44 2.37 -9.03
C VAL A 112 3.95 2.60 -8.84
N LYS A 113 3.60 3.80 -8.36
CA LYS A 113 2.22 4.23 -8.18
C LYS A 113 2.06 5.61 -8.83
N LEU A 114 1.02 5.77 -9.62
CA LEU A 114 0.65 7.05 -10.22
C LEU A 114 -0.81 7.33 -9.88
N GLY A 115 -1.10 8.57 -9.54
CA GLY A 115 -2.46 8.99 -9.20
C GLY A 115 -2.77 10.39 -9.70
N VAL A 116 -4.01 10.61 -10.06
CA VAL A 116 -4.57 11.91 -10.43
C VAL A 116 -5.90 12.13 -9.73
N GLU A 117 -6.10 13.34 -9.23
CA GLU A 117 -7.38 13.82 -8.72
C GLU A 117 -7.78 15.07 -9.50
N TYR A 118 -9.05 15.12 -9.91
CA TYR A 118 -9.63 16.26 -10.59
C TYR A 118 -10.90 16.71 -9.89
N THR A 119 -10.93 17.97 -9.47
CA THR A 119 -12.10 18.62 -8.88
C THR A 119 -12.45 19.86 -9.72
N PRO A 120 -13.50 19.83 -10.52
CA PRO A 120 -13.82 20.93 -11.46
C PRO A 120 -13.96 22.29 -10.79
N ASN A 121 -14.76 22.37 -9.72
CA ASN A 121 -14.93 23.60 -8.95
C ASN A 121 -15.46 23.29 -7.54
N LYS A 122 -14.61 23.38 -6.52
CA LYS A 122 -14.96 23.12 -5.12
C LYS A 122 -16.03 24.06 -4.57
N ALA A 123 -16.15 25.26 -5.14
CA ALA A 123 -17.06 26.32 -4.68
C ALA A 123 -18.34 26.49 -5.55
N ASP A 124 -18.62 25.56 -6.46
CA ASP A 124 -19.81 25.63 -7.32
C ASP A 124 -21.10 25.40 -6.50
N VAL A 125 -21.97 26.38 -6.45
CA VAL A 125 -23.24 26.31 -5.72
C VAL A 125 -24.36 25.66 -6.54
N ARG A 126 -24.24 25.69 -7.88
CA ARG A 126 -25.31 25.23 -8.77
C ARG A 126 -25.24 23.75 -9.11
N SER A 127 -24.04 23.18 -9.15
CA SER A 127 -23.84 21.78 -9.57
C SER A 127 -23.07 21.00 -8.53
N ALA A 128 -23.72 19.99 -7.95
CA ALA A 128 -23.06 19.06 -7.02
C ALA A 128 -21.91 18.31 -7.70
N LEU A 129 -22.08 17.86 -8.94
CA LEU A 129 -21.07 17.11 -9.69
C LEU A 129 -19.77 17.89 -9.90
N LYS A 130 -19.84 19.22 -10.00
CA LYS A 130 -18.63 20.05 -10.14
C LYS A 130 -17.83 20.17 -8.84
N ARG A 131 -18.44 19.89 -7.70
CA ARG A 131 -17.77 19.87 -6.40
C ARG A 131 -17.13 18.52 -6.09
N TRP A 132 -17.54 17.46 -6.79
CA TRP A 132 -16.99 16.13 -6.57
C TRP A 132 -15.54 16.05 -7.02
N SER A 133 -14.76 15.25 -6.29
CA SER A 133 -13.38 14.91 -6.63
C SER A 133 -13.37 13.57 -7.35
N TYR A 134 -12.88 13.56 -8.58
CA TYR A 134 -12.73 12.37 -9.40
C TYR A 134 -11.27 11.91 -9.32
N ARG A 135 -11.05 10.66 -8.96
CA ARG A 135 -9.73 10.09 -8.74
C ARG A 135 -9.48 8.90 -9.67
N ALA A 136 -8.29 8.84 -10.23
CA ALA A 136 -7.83 7.69 -10.96
C ALA A 136 -6.38 7.38 -10.58
N GLY A 137 -6.02 6.09 -10.55
CA GLY A 137 -4.67 5.69 -10.21
C GLY A 137 -4.30 4.37 -10.84
N VAL A 138 -2.99 4.15 -10.96
CA VAL A 138 -2.42 2.89 -11.41
C VAL A 138 -1.29 2.50 -10.48
N ARG A 139 -1.16 1.19 -10.24
CA ARG A 139 -0.07 0.60 -9.50
C ARG A 139 0.50 -0.57 -10.29
N TYR A 140 1.82 -0.60 -10.40
CA TYR A 140 2.55 -1.72 -10.96
C TYR A 140 3.74 -2.04 -10.07
N GLY A 141 3.95 -3.32 -9.80
CA GLY A 141 5.03 -3.75 -8.94
C GLY A 141 5.39 -5.21 -9.12
N THR A 142 6.49 -5.59 -8.48
CA THR A 142 6.94 -6.98 -8.42
C THR A 142 6.61 -7.56 -7.06
N TYR A 143 6.22 -8.83 -7.03
CA TYR A 143 5.97 -9.56 -5.79
C TYR A 143 7.28 -9.93 -5.10
N ASN A 144 7.23 -10.12 -3.78
CA ASN A 144 8.42 -10.38 -2.96
C ASN A 144 8.93 -11.83 -3.01
N GLN A 145 8.27 -12.71 -3.74
CA GLN A 145 8.67 -14.11 -3.89
C GLN A 145 8.74 -14.50 -5.36
N THR A 146 9.68 -15.38 -5.67
CA THR A 146 9.79 -16.08 -6.96
C THR A 146 9.48 -17.55 -6.76
N PHE A 147 8.86 -18.15 -7.76
CA PHE A 147 8.46 -19.55 -7.74
C PHE A 147 9.13 -20.27 -8.91
N GLY A 148 10.04 -21.20 -8.61
CA GLY A 148 10.84 -21.91 -9.63
C GLY A 148 11.64 -20.95 -10.53
N GLY A 149 12.12 -19.82 -9.99
CA GLY A 149 12.81 -18.77 -10.75
C GLY A 149 11.90 -17.88 -11.61
N VAL A 150 10.58 -18.07 -11.54
CA VAL A 150 9.62 -17.25 -12.27
C VAL A 150 9.14 -16.09 -11.41
N ASP A 151 9.21 -14.89 -11.97
CA ASP A 151 8.79 -13.66 -11.32
C ASP A 151 7.28 -13.47 -11.37
N VAL A 152 6.71 -13.02 -10.26
CA VAL A 152 5.31 -12.63 -10.15
C VAL A 152 5.21 -11.12 -10.15
N ASN A 153 4.34 -10.56 -10.98
CA ASN A 153 4.06 -9.13 -11.03
C ASN A 153 2.66 -8.84 -10.50
N GLU A 154 2.50 -7.64 -9.95
CA GLU A 154 1.23 -7.11 -9.48
C GLU A 154 0.89 -5.84 -10.24
N TYR A 155 -0.37 -5.70 -10.63
CA TYR A 155 -0.90 -4.49 -11.25
C TYR A 155 -2.29 -4.20 -10.72
N ALA A 156 -2.62 -2.93 -10.61
CA ALA A 156 -3.96 -2.50 -10.24
C ALA A 156 -4.29 -1.15 -10.88
N VAL A 157 -5.56 -0.98 -11.18
CA VAL A 157 -6.17 0.29 -11.59
C VAL A 157 -7.21 0.66 -10.57
N THR A 158 -7.20 1.91 -10.13
CA THR A 158 -8.14 2.45 -9.14
C THR A 158 -8.93 3.59 -9.74
N LEU A 159 -10.23 3.61 -9.44
CA LEU A 159 -11.12 4.72 -9.74
C LEU A 159 -11.84 5.12 -8.45
N GLY A 160 -12.02 6.41 -8.24
CA GLY A 160 -12.68 6.90 -7.04
C GLY A 160 -13.43 8.21 -7.25
N VAL A 161 -14.40 8.42 -6.39
CA VAL A 161 -15.19 9.64 -6.34
C VAL A 161 -15.30 10.10 -4.89
N GLY A 162 -14.91 11.35 -4.63
CA GLY A 162 -15.09 12.02 -3.34
C GLY A 162 -16.27 12.99 -3.41
N ILE A 163 -17.26 12.78 -2.55
CA ILE A 163 -18.48 13.58 -2.47
C ILE A 163 -18.40 14.47 -1.23
N PRO A 164 -18.22 15.80 -1.37
CA PRO A 164 -18.23 16.68 -0.21
C PRO A 164 -19.63 16.75 0.39
N LEU A 165 -19.74 16.53 1.69
CA LEU A 165 -20.98 16.67 2.44
C LEU A 165 -21.12 18.14 2.88
N THR A 166 -21.97 18.89 2.18
CA THR A 166 -22.32 20.25 2.59
C THR A 166 -23.48 20.13 3.58
N VAL A 167 -23.22 20.16 4.87
CA VAL A 167 -24.29 20.21 5.87
C VAL A 167 -24.60 21.68 6.17
N LEU A 168 -25.89 21.99 6.25
CA LEU A 168 -26.40 23.31 6.59
C LEU A 168 -25.73 23.85 7.87
N GLY A 169 -25.07 24.99 7.75
CA GLY A 169 -24.57 25.71 8.92
C GLY A 169 -23.05 25.85 9.06
N GLY A 170 -22.26 25.63 8.02
CA GLY A 170 -20.84 26.09 8.01
C GLY A 170 -19.83 25.33 8.86
N ILE A 171 -20.25 24.49 9.81
CA ILE A 171 -19.37 23.79 10.77
C ILE A 171 -18.85 22.46 10.20
N LEU A 172 -19.49 21.90 9.20
CA LEU A 172 -19.13 20.57 8.61
C LEU A 172 -18.47 20.68 7.23
N GLY A 173 -17.89 21.81 6.89
CA GLY A 173 -17.33 22.10 5.57
C GLY A 173 -16.17 21.21 5.10
N ALA A 174 -15.65 20.32 5.94
CA ALA A 174 -14.58 19.40 5.62
C ALA A 174 -15.02 17.93 5.63
N SER A 175 -16.32 17.64 5.70
CA SER A 175 -16.83 16.27 5.66
C SER A 175 -16.96 15.75 4.23
N SER A 176 -16.62 14.50 4.00
CA SER A 176 -16.75 13.85 2.69
C SER A 176 -17.10 12.38 2.80
N VAL A 177 -17.73 11.87 1.75
CA VAL A 177 -17.88 10.43 1.50
C VAL A 177 -17.05 10.09 0.27
N ASP A 178 -16.17 9.13 0.42
CA ASP A 178 -15.25 8.67 -0.63
C ASP A 178 -15.63 7.24 -1.05
N LEU A 179 -15.92 7.06 -2.33
CA LEU A 179 -16.18 5.77 -2.94
C LEU A 179 -15.03 5.41 -3.86
N GLY A 180 -14.56 4.17 -3.78
CA GLY A 180 -13.47 3.70 -4.63
C GLY A 180 -13.65 2.28 -5.09
N VAL A 181 -13.15 1.99 -6.29
CA VAL A 181 -13.06 0.67 -6.87
C VAL A 181 -11.63 0.45 -7.31
N GLU A 182 -11.05 -0.68 -6.92
CA GLU A 182 -9.74 -1.14 -7.39
C GLU A 182 -9.92 -2.48 -8.08
N VAL A 183 -9.43 -2.59 -9.31
CA VAL A 183 -9.34 -3.83 -10.06
C VAL A 183 -7.87 -4.12 -10.29
N GLY A 184 -7.43 -5.29 -9.89
CA GLY A 184 -6.03 -5.65 -10.00
C GLY A 184 -5.83 -7.12 -10.24
N GLY A 185 -4.58 -7.46 -10.54
CA GLY A 185 -4.17 -8.83 -10.73
C GLY A 185 -2.75 -9.06 -10.24
N ARG A 186 -2.50 -10.32 -9.90
CA ARG A 186 -1.20 -10.84 -9.52
C ARG A 186 -0.96 -12.12 -10.30
N GLY A 187 0.20 -12.28 -10.88
CA GLY A 187 0.53 -13.50 -11.59
C GLY A 187 1.76 -13.36 -12.48
N SER A 188 2.11 -14.47 -13.11
CA SER A 188 3.15 -14.52 -14.13
C SER A 188 2.57 -14.97 -15.46
N PHE A 189 3.13 -14.46 -16.55
CA PHE A 189 2.82 -14.96 -17.91
C PHE A 189 3.70 -16.16 -18.29
N LYS A 190 4.75 -16.43 -17.50
CA LYS A 190 5.67 -17.55 -17.71
C LYS A 190 5.23 -18.76 -16.90
N ALA A 191 5.24 -19.95 -17.51
CA ALA A 191 5.10 -21.21 -16.80
C ALA A 191 6.42 -21.56 -16.12
N ILE A 192 6.37 -22.31 -14.99
CA ILE A 192 7.56 -22.83 -14.32
C ILE A 192 8.15 -23.95 -15.16
N ASN A 193 7.31 -24.87 -15.64
CA ASN A 193 7.63 -25.98 -16.51
C ASN A 193 6.45 -26.24 -17.43
N GLU A 194 6.61 -27.13 -18.45
CA GLU A 194 5.52 -27.51 -19.35
C GLU A 194 4.25 -28.02 -18.65
N GLN A 195 4.41 -28.55 -17.43
CA GLN A 195 3.33 -29.17 -16.63
C GLN A 195 2.80 -28.26 -15.50
N VAL A 196 3.53 -27.20 -15.12
CA VAL A 196 3.21 -26.37 -13.95
C VAL A 196 3.17 -24.89 -14.36
N SER A 197 1.99 -24.32 -14.35
CA SER A 197 1.79 -22.87 -14.52
C SER A 197 1.41 -22.22 -13.20
N LEU A 198 1.87 -20.99 -12.98
CA LEU A 198 1.45 -20.21 -11.84
C LEU A 198 -0.01 -19.73 -12.01
N VAL A 199 -0.76 -19.83 -10.93
CA VAL A 199 -2.15 -19.35 -10.88
C VAL A 199 -2.15 -17.83 -10.98
N LYS A 200 -2.95 -17.29 -11.90
CA LYS A 200 -3.22 -15.85 -11.98
C LYS A 200 -4.39 -15.54 -11.06
N GLN A 201 -4.22 -14.56 -10.21
CA GLN A 201 -5.25 -14.04 -9.33
C GLN A 201 -5.71 -12.68 -9.84
N THR A 202 -7.00 -12.52 -10.05
CA THR A 202 -7.64 -11.22 -10.32
C THR A 202 -8.56 -10.89 -9.17
N TYR A 203 -8.59 -9.64 -8.74
CA TYR A 203 -9.46 -9.19 -7.66
C TYR A 203 -10.13 -7.87 -8.01
N CYS A 204 -11.29 -7.65 -7.40
CA CYS A 204 -11.99 -6.39 -7.38
C CYS A 204 -12.25 -6.00 -5.93
N LYS A 205 -11.86 -4.80 -5.53
CA LYS A 205 -12.01 -4.27 -4.19
C LYS A 205 -12.84 -3.00 -4.22
N PHE A 206 -13.88 -2.96 -3.40
CA PHE A 206 -14.67 -1.75 -3.16
C PHE A 206 -14.23 -1.13 -1.84
N SER A 207 -14.14 0.19 -1.81
CA SER A 207 -13.79 0.96 -0.62
C SER A 207 -14.81 2.07 -0.40
N LEU A 208 -15.22 2.22 0.86
CA LEU A 208 -16.06 3.31 1.34
C LEU A 208 -15.30 4.02 2.46
N GLY A 209 -15.06 5.31 2.28
CA GLY A 209 -14.47 6.18 3.30
C GLY A 209 -15.46 7.24 3.72
N VAL A 210 -15.48 7.59 5.00
CA VAL A 210 -16.26 8.70 5.53
C VAL A 210 -15.33 9.57 6.37
N THR A 211 -15.20 10.83 5.98
CA THR A 211 -14.48 11.85 6.74
C THR A 211 -15.50 12.76 7.39
N LEU A 212 -15.45 12.86 8.72
CA LEU A 212 -16.34 13.70 9.50
C LEU A 212 -15.52 14.82 10.16
N PHE A 213 -16.03 16.05 10.11
CA PHE A 213 -15.48 17.23 10.79
C PHE A 213 -14.08 17.70 10.37
N GLY A 214 -13.37 17.02 9.48
CA GLY A 214 -12.07 17.43 8.97
C GLY A 214 -11.16 18.06 10.02
N ASP A 215 -10.48 19.16 9.66
CA ASP A 215 -9.50 19.85 10.53
C ASP A 215 -10.13 20.71 11.63
N TYR A 216 -11.46 20.89 11.63
CA TYR A 216 -12.15 21.78 12.58
C TYR A 216 -12.55 21.13 13.89
N TRP A 217 -12.30 19.85 14.08
CA TRP A 217 -12.66 19.13 15.30
C TRP A 217 -12.06 19.73 16.58
N PHE A 218 -10.87 20.34 16.49
CA PHE A 218 -10.14 20.88 17.66
C PHE A 218 -10.04 22.40 17.71
N VAL A 219 -10.69 23.13 16.82
CA VAL A 219 -10.66 24.59 16.84
C VAL A 219 -11.63 25.09 17.91
N ARG A 220 -11.07 25.65 18.99
CA ARG A 220 -11.90 26.35 19.99
C ARG A 220 -12.51 27.59 19.35
N PRO A 221 -13.84 27.78 19.41
CA PRO A 221 -14.45 29.03 18.99
C PRO A 221 -13.88 30.18 19.85
N LYS A 222 -13.31 31.20 19.22
CA LYS A 222 -12.98 32.45 19.87
C LYS A 222 -14.29 33.25 19.94
N TYR A 223 -14.71 33.50 21.14
CA TYR A 223 -15.76 34.50 21.42
C TYR A 223 -15.02 35.84 21.57
N ASP A 224 -15.25 36.78 20.63
CA ASP A 224 -14.89 38.19 20.76
C ASP A 224 -15.97 38.90 21.51
#